data_ac9f4d679e9ea28260abeba9f108347d
#
_entry.id   ac9f4d679e9ea28260abeba9f108347d
#
_cell.length_a   1.000
_cell.length_b   1.000
_cell.length_c   1.000
_cell.angle_alpha   90.00
_cell.angle_beta   90.00
_cell.angle_gamma   90.00
#
_symmetry.space_group_name_H-M   'P 1'
#
loop_
_entity.id
_entity.type
_entity.pdbx_description
1 polymer ?
#
loop_
_entity_poly.entity_id
_entity_poly.type
_entity_poly.pdbx_seq_one_letter_code
_entity_poly.pdbx_strand_id
1 'polypeptide(L)'
;GKPLIADYVLVYRNLKLGVVEAKALDKPFTEGVGQAKDYAQRLAIRFAYATNGRQIYRIDMQEGTEGEVAQYPSPDELWAMTFSEENAWRDRFAAVPYEDKGGSHLGRYYQEVAIERTMQAIAENKKRILLTLATGTGKTFIAFQIAWKLFHSRWNLGREPSRRPRILFLADRNILANQA
;
A
#
# COMPACT_ATOMS: atom_id res chain seq x y z
N GLY A 1 -13.52 -1.29 19.36
CA GLY A 1 -14.15 -2.17 18.39
C GLY A 1 -13.24 -3.34 18.09
N LYS A 2 -13.77 -4.47 17.66
CA LYS A 2 -12.97 -5.62 17.25
C LYS A 2 -12.03 -5.20 16.10
N PRO A 3 -10.77 -5.66 16.08
CA PRO A 3 -9.89 -5.40 14.94
C PRO A 3 -10.52 -5.99 13.68
N LEU A 4 -10.58 -5.22 12.64
CA LEU A 4 -11.04 -5.68 11.34
C LEU A 4 -9.83 -6.35 10.67
N ILE A 5 -9.89 -7.66 10.46
CA ILE A 5 -8.79 -8.48 9.93
C ILE A 5 -9.30 -9.15 8.66
N ALA A 6 -8.68 -8.84 7.51
CA ALA A 6 -8.95 -9.56 6.27
C ALA A 6 -8.37 -10.98 6.34
N ASP A 7 -9.04 -11.96 5.75
CA ASP A 7 -8.54 -13.33 5.74
C ASP A 7 -7.23 -13.43 4.95
N TYR A 8 -7.14 -12.75 3.80
CA TYR A 8 -5.92 -12.69 3.00
C TYR A 8 -5.71 -11.29 2.42
N VAL A 9 -4.43 -10.91 2.29
CA VAL A 9 -3.99 -9.72 1.56
C VAL A 9 -3.06 -10.17 0.45
N LEU A 10 -3.37 -9.80 -0.78
CA LEU A 10 -2.57 -10.13 -1.95
C LEU A 10 -1.48 -9.06 -2.10
N VAL A 11 -0.23 -9.50 -1.92
CA VAL A 11 0.94 -8.62 -1.99
C VAL A 11 1.80 -9.00 -3.18
N TYR A 12 2.16 -8.03 -4.00
CA TYR A 12 3.09 -8.21 -5.10
C TYR A 12 4.02 -7.00 -5.21
N ARG A 13 5.33 -7.24 -5.41
CA ARG A 13 6.37 -6.20 -5.44
C ARG A 13 6.29 -5.26 -4.24
N ASN A 14 6.12 -5.82 -3.02
CA ASN A 14 5.95 -5.11 -1.75
C ASN A 14 4.74 -4.14 -1.68
N LEU A 15 3.81 -4.21 -2.62
CA LEU A 15 2.56 -3.45 -2.58
C LEU A 15 1.36 -4.38 -2.36
N LYS A 16 0.40 -3.92 -1.57
CA LYS A 16 -0.88 -4.59 -1.36
C LYS A 16 -1.81 -4.26 -2.53
N LEU A 17 -2.16 -5.25 -3.32
CA LEU A 17 -2.95 -5.08 -4.54
C LEU A 17 -4.38 -5.57 -4.41
N GLY A 18 -4.65 -6.48 -3.49
CA GLY A 18 -5.97 -7.04 -3.29
C GLY A 18 -6.20 -7.53 -1.87
N VAL A 19 -7.46 -7.66 -1.51
CA VAL A 19 -7.92 -8.33 -0.27
C VAL A 19 -8.89 -9.43 -0.63
N VAL A 20 -8.89 -10.51 0.17
CA VAL A 20 -9.83 -11.63 0.00
C VAL A 20 -10.51 -11.90 1.32
N GLU A 21 -11.82 -11.98 1.30
CA GLU A 21 -12.66 -12.47 2.39
C GLU A 21 -13.19 -13.84 2.01
N ALA A 22 -12.91 -14.85 2.85
CA ALA A 22 -13.30 -16.23 2.62
C ALA A 22 -14.45 -16.64 3.54
N LYS A 23 -15.44 -17.31 3.00
CA LYS A 23 -16.55 -17.90 3.74
C LYS A 23 -16.50 -19.41 3.64
N ALA A 24 -17.15 -20.08 4.57
CA ALA A 24 -17.27 -21.53 4.54
C ALA A 24 -17.95 -22.00 3.24
N LEU A 25 -17.62 -23.21 2.81
CA LEU A 25 -18.03 -23.78 1.51
C LEU A 25 -19.56 -23.87 1.34
N ASP A 26 -20.29 -24.01 2.44
CA ASP A 26 -21.75 -24.08 2.51
C ASP A 26 -22.43 -22.72 2.59
N LYS A 27 -21.65 -21.64 2.65
CA LYS A 27 -22.15 -20.27 2.69
C LYS A 27 -22.13 -19.60 1.32
N PRO A 28 -23.08 -18.70 1.03
CA PRO A 28 -23.00 -17.83 -0.13
C PRO A 28 -21.73 -16.96 -0.06
N PHE A 29 -20.96 -16.93 -1.14
CA PHE A 29 -19.77 -16.05 -1.23
C PHE A 29 -20.14 -14.57 -1.04
N THR A 30 -21.35 -14.18 -1.37
CA THR A 30 -21.87 -12.81 -1.23
C THR A 30 -21.91 -12.32 0.22
N GLU A 31 -21.96 -13.21 1.23
CA GLU A 31 -21.87 -12.82 2.64
C GLU A 31 -20.57 -12.09 2.97
N GLY A 32 -19.48 -12.36 2.21
CA GLY A 32 -18.18 -11.72 2.41
C GLY A 32 -18.00 -10.36 1.72
N VAL A 33 -18.88 -10.00 0.79
CA VAL A 33 -18.69 -8.82 -0.09
C VAL A 33 -18.58 -7.52 0.72
N GLY A 34 -19.47 -7.30 1.69
CA GLY A 34 -19.42 -6.10 2.53
C GLY A 34 -18.11 -5.98 3.32
N GLN A 35 -17.66 -7.08 3.91
CA GLN A 35 -16.40 -7.12 4.66
C GLN A 35 -15.19 -6.89 3.75
N ALA A 36 -15.17 -7.52 2.57
CA ALA A 36 -14.11 -7.31 1.57
C ALA A 36 -14.01 -5.84 1.15
N LYS A 37 -15.13 -5.17 0.90
CA LYS A 37 -15.19 -3.72 0.59
C LYS A 37 -14.65 -2.87 1.73
N ASP A 38 -15.04 -3.15 2.98
CA ASP A 38 -14.57 -2.41 4.15
C ASP A 38 -13.06 -2.53 4.33
N TYR A 39 -12.49 -3.72 4.11
CA TYR A 39 -11.04 -3.92 4.16
C TYR A 39 -10.32 -3.16 3.05
N ALA A 40 -10.81 -3.29 1.81
CA ALA A 40 -10.22 -2.62 0.66
C ALA A 40 -10.22 -1.10 0.85
N GLN A 41 -11.31 -0.54 1.35
CA GLN A 41 -11.41 0.89 1.63
C GLN A 41 -10.41 1.34 2.71
N ARG A 42 -10.29 0.61 3.82
CA ARG A 42 -9.35 0.94 4.91
C ARG A 42 -7.90 0.86 4.47
N LEU A 43 -7.57 -0.16 3.69
CA LEU A 43 -6.22 -0.37 3.19
C LEU A 43 -5.91 0.45 1.93
N ALA A 44 -6.88 1.21 1.42
CA ALA A 44 -6.80 1.96 0.16
C ALA A 44 -6.41 1.08 -1.04
N ILE A 45 -6.92 -0.16 -1.07
CA ILE A 45 -6.67 -1.16 -2.11
C ILE A 45 -7.80 -1.10 -3.14
N ARG A 46 -7.45 -1.21 -4.43
CA ARG A 46 -8.41 -1.16 -5.52
C ARG A 46 -9.27 -2.41 -5.62
N PHE A 47 -8.67 -3.59 -5.49
CA PHE A 47 -9.39 -4.84 -5.71
C PHE A 47 -9.74 -5.56 -4.42
N ALA A 48 -10.99 -5.99 -4.32
CA ALA A 48 -11.47 -6.86 -3.26
C ALA A 48 -12.09 -8.12 -3.85
N TYR A 49 -11.99 -9.21 -3.12
CA TYR A 49 -12.56 -10.49 -3.50
C TYR A 49 -13.33 -11.09 -2.33
N ALA A 50 -14.45 -11.72 -2.65
CA ALA A 50 -15.17 -12.58 -1.73
C ALA A 50 -15.24 -13.99 -2.33
N THR A 51 -15.05 -15.02 -1.52
CA THR A 51 -15.06 -16.40 -1.99
C THR A 51 -15.61 -17.35 -0.94
N ASN A 52 -16.12 -18.50 -1.39
CA ASN A 52 -16.42 -19.66 -0.54
C ASN A 52 -15.60 -20.90 -0.95
N GLY A 53 -14.51 -20.69 -1.70
CA GLY A 53 -13.66 -21.76 -2.20
C GLY A 53 -14.11 -22.40 -3.50
N ARG A 54 -15.37 -22.18 -3.96
CA ARG A 54 -15.90 -22.64 -5.26
C ARG A 54 -16.12 -21.50 -6.23
N GLN A 55 -16.60 -20.40 -5.71
CA GLN A 55 -16.94 -19.21 -6.48
C GLN A 55 -16.09 -18.05 -6.01
N ILE A 56 -15.78 -17.15 -6.92
CA ILE A 56 -14.96 -15.95 -6.65
C ILE A 56 -15.73 -14.74 -7.16
N TYR A 57 -15.95 -13.79 -6.28
CA TYR A 57 -16.57 -12.51 -6.61
C TYR A 57 -15.55 -11.40 -6.51
N ARG A 58 -15.34 -10.68 -7.61
CA ARG A 58 -14.41 -9.56 -7.69
C ARG A 58 -15.14 -8.24 -7.56
N ILE A 59 -14.54 -7.31 -6.83
CA ILE A 59 -15.00 -5.93 -6.66
C ILE A 59 -13.84 -5.01 -7.08
N ASP A 60 -14.10 -4.09 -8.02
CA ASP A 60 -13.20 -2.99 -8.35
C ASP A 60 -13.70 -1.72 -7.65
N MET A 61 -13.00 -1.32 -6.59
CA MET A 61 -13.37 -0.17 -5.76
C MET A 61 -13.21 1.18 -6.46
N GLN A 62 -12.43 1.22 -7.54
CA GLN A 62 -12.19 2.43 -8.33
C GLN A 62 -13.25 2.62 -9.41
N GLU A 63 -13.55 1.57 -10.18
CA GLU A 63 -14.52 1.62 -11.26
C GLU A 63 -15.96 1.40 -10.78
N GLY A 64 -16.12 0.89 -9.56
CA GLY A 64 -17.43 0.54 -9.03
C GLY A 64 -18.06 -0.69 -9.67
N THR A 65 -17.30 -1.47 -10.45
CA THR A 65 -17.78 -2.69 -11.10
C THR A 65 -17.54 -3.90 -10.21
N GLU A 66 -18.49 -4.82 -10.19
CA GLU A 66 -18.35 -6.06 -9.43
C GLU A 66 -19.09 -7.21 -10.10
N GLY A 67 -18.60 -8.44 -9.88
CA GLY A 67 -19.21 -9.64 -10.44
C GLY A 67 -18.40 -10.90 -10.19
N GLU A 68 -19.03 -12.05 -10.51
CA GLU A 68 -18.36 -13.34 -10.43
C GLU A 68 -17.28 -13.46 -11.51
N VAL A 69 -16.15 -14.06 -11.13
CA VAL A 69 -15.02 -14.33 -12.01
C VAL A 69 -14.61 -15.79 -11.91
N ALA A 70 -14.12 -16.37 -13.02
CA ALA A 70 -13.75 -17.79 -13.06
C ALA A 70 -12.48 -18.09 -12.25
N GLN A 71 -11.56 -17.13 -12.13
CA GLN A 71 -10.28 -17.30 -11.44
C GLN A 71 -9.73 -15.97 -10.93
N TYR A 72 -8.80 -16.04 -10.01
CA TYR A 72 -8.01 -14.88 -9.62
C TYR A 72 -7.06 -14.49 -10.75
N PRO A 73 -6.79 -13.19 -10.94
CA PRO A 73 -5.71 -12.77 -11.82
C PRO A 73 -4.36 -13.25 -11.31
N SER A 74 -3.43 -13.50 -12.21
CA SER A 74 -2.02 -13.67 -11.83
C SER A 74 -1.47 -12.39 -11.18
N PRO A 75 -0.35 -12.46 -10.45
CA PRO A 75 0.26 -11.27 -9.84
C PRO A 75 0.56 -10.16 -10.83
N ASP A 76 1.06 -10.50 -12.02
CA ASP A 76 1.36 -9.52 -13.08
C ASP A 76 0.08 -8.92 -13.69
N GLU A 77 -0.98 -9.72 -13.89
CA GLU A 77 -2.28 -9.22 -14.33
C GLU A 77 -2.89 -8.28 -13.29
N LEU A 78 -2.86 -8.65 -11.99
CA LEU A 78 -3.37 -7.78 -10.92
C LEU A 78 -2.59 -6.48 -10.84
N TRP A 79 -1.28 -6.51 -11.08
CA TRP A 79 -0.43 -5.33 -11.17
C TRP A 79 -0.85 -4.43 -12.34
N ALA A 80 -0.99 -5.00 -13.55
CA ALA A 80 -1.42 -4.27 -14.73
C ALA A 80 -2.84 -3.68 -14.59
N MET A 81 -3.75 -4.41 -13.96
CA MET A 81 -5.10 -3.91 -13.64
C MET A 81 -5.08 -2.77 -12.63
N THR A 82 -4.17 -2.81 -11.65
CA THR A 82 -4.05 -1.77 -10.62
C THR A 82 -3.41 -0.51 -11.20
N PHE A 83 -2.41 -0.67 -12.05
CA PHE A 83 -1.61 0.41 -12.61
C PHE A 83 -1.68 0.37 -14.14
N SER A 84 -2.60 1.16 -14.70
CA SER A 84 -2.82 1.22 -16.15
C SER A 84 -1.64 1.81 -16.94
N GLU A 85 -0.79 2.59 -16.29
CA GLU A 85 0.38 3.21 -16.91
C GLU A 85 1.68 2.69 -16.30
N GLU A 86 2.68 2.46 -17.14
CA GLU A 86 4.02 2.15 -16.69
C GLU A 86 4.64 3.36 -15.98
N ASN A 87 5.25 3.12 -14.84
CA ASN A 87 5.97 4.14 -14.10
C ASN A 87 7.22 3.55 -13.45
N ALA A 88 8.37 3.79 -14.08
CA ALA A 88 9.64 3.24 -13.62
C ALA A 88 10.01 3.65 -12.19
N TRP A 89 9.58 4.82 -11.71
CA TRP A 89 9.84 5.25 -10.33
C TRP A 89 8.93 4.55 -9.34
N ARG A 90 7.64 4.36 -9.66
CA ARG A 90 6.75 3.52 -8.85
C ARG A 90 7.34 2.11 -8.68
N ASP A 91 7.79 1.50 -9.78
CA ASP A 91 8.35 0.15 -9.76
C ASP A 91 9.65 0.09 -8.95
N ARG A 92 10.51 1.10 -9.05
CA ARG A 92 11.71 1.23 -8.21
C ARG A 92 11.39 1.39 -6.72
N PHE A 93 10.39 2.19 -6.38
CA PHE A 93 9.95 2.35 -4.99
C PHE A 93 9.34 1.08 -4.44
N ALA A 94 8.55 0.37 -5.25
CA ALA A 94 7.96 -0.91 -4.90
C ALA A 94 9.03 -2.00 -4.67
N ALA A 95 10.13 -1.96 -5.42
CA ALA A 95 11.25 -2.90 -5.24
C ALA A 95 12.00 -2.73 -3.91
N VAL A 96 11.83 -1.59 -3.21
CA VAL A 96 12.45 -1.36 -1.90
C VAL A 96 11.47 -1.78 -0.79
N PRO A 97 11.78 -2.85 -0.02
CA PRO A 97 10.93 -3.25 1.10
C PRO A 97 10.93 -2.19 2.21
N TYR A 98 9.97 -2.27 3.11
CA TYR A 98 10.00 -1.49 4.34
C TYR A 98 11.18 -1.90 5.21
N GLU A 99 11.79 -0.95 5.93
CA GLU A 99 12.73 -1.25 7.00
C GLU A 99 11.94 -1.59 8.27
N ASP A 100 11.96 -2.84 8.65
CA ASP A 100 11.16 -3.37 9.77
C ASP A 100 12.01 -3.92 10.93
N LYS A 101 13.33 -3.71 10.88
CA LYS A 101 14.30 -4.24 11.85
C LYS A 101 14.15 -5.76 12.06
N GLY A 102 14.01 -6.51 10.96
CA GLY A 102 13.84 -7.96 11.01
C GLY A 102 12.47 -8.39 11.56
N GLY A 103 11.41 -7.63 11.27
CA GLY A 103 10.04 -7.93 11.67
C GLY A 103 9.63 -7.38 13.03
N SER A 104 10.54 -6.69 13.75
CA SER A 104 10.24 -6.13 15.08
C SER A 104 9.48 -4.80 15.03
N HIS A 105 9.45 -4.11 13.89
CA HIS A 105 8.80 -2.83 13.68
C HIS A 105 7.89 -2.85 12.47
N LEU A 106 6.79 -3.57 12.58
CA LEU A 106 5.75 -3.59 11.54
C LEU A 106 4.99 -2.27 11.51
N GLY A 107 4.82 -1.72 10.31
CA GLY A 107 4.00 -0.54 10.09
C GLY A 107 2.52 -0.80 10.41
N ARG A 108 1.84 0.22 10.92
CA ARG A 108 0.37 0.18 11.03
C ARG A 108 -0.24 0.49 9.67
N TYR A 109 -1.40 -0.07 9.36
CA TYR A 109 -2.05 0.06 8.05
C TYR A 109 -2.12 1.51 7.53
N TYR A 110 -2.47 2.47 8.38
CA TYR A 110 -2.57 3.88 7.99
C TYR A 110 -1.20 4.54 7.71
N GLN A 111 -0.13 4.04 8.36
CA GLN A 111 1.24 4.48 8.07
C GLN A 111 1.67 4.00 6.69
N GLU A 112 1.40 2.73 6.38
CA GLU A 112 1.69 2.16 5.07
C GLU A 112 0.91 2.89 3.97
N VAL A 113 -0.38 3.14 4.15
CA VAL A 113 -1.20 3.93 3.20
C VAL A 113 -0.61 5.33 2.99
N ALA A 114 -0.16 6.01 4.06
CA ALA A 114 0.45 7.33 3.95
C ALA A 114 1.77 7.29 3.17
N ILE A 115 2.60 6.27 3.42
CA ILE A 115 3.88 6.07 2.72
C ILE A 115 3.62 5.76 1.25
N GLU A 116 2.75 4.81 0.93
CA GLU A 116 2.45 4.39 -0.44
C GLU A 116 1.89 5.54 -1.28
N ARG A 117 0.93 6.31 -0.75
CA ARG A 117 0.40 7.50 -1.42
C ARG A 117 1.47 8.58 -1.64
N THR A 118 2.39 8.74 -0.69
CA THR A 118 3.51 9.67 -0.85
C THR A 118 4.46 9.20 -1.95
N MET A 119 4.82 7.94 -1.96
CA MET A 119 5.69 7.36 -2.99
C MET A 119 5.05 7.44 -4.38
N GLN A 120 3.74 7.18 -4.49
CA GLN A 120 2.99 7.34 -5.73
C GLN A 120 2.99 8.79 -6.22
N ALA A 121 2.72 9.76 -5.33
CA ALA A 121 2.76 11.17 -5.67
C ALA A 121 4.14 11.62 -6.17
N ILE A 122 5.22 11.10 -5.56
CA ILE A 122 6.60 11.36 -6.01
C ILE A 122 6.85 10.72 -7.38
N ALA A 123 6.39 9.50 -7.61
CA ALA A 123 6.49 8.81 -8.89
C ALA A 123 5.78 9.59 -10.00
N GLU A 124 4.64 10.22 -9.70
CA GLU A 124 3.87 11.12 -10.57
C GLU A 124 4.47 12.54 -10.70
N ASN A 125 5.64 12.78 -10.13
CA ASN A 125 6.33 14.07 -10.18
C ASN A 125 5.61 15.23 -9.45
N LYS A 126 4.82 14.93 -8.42
CA LYS A 126 4.24 15.97 -7.55
C LYS A 126 5.37 16.68 -6.77
N LYS A 127 5.37 18.00 -6.81
CA LYS A 127 6.45 18.81 -6.21
C LYS A 127 6.27 19.06 -4.71
N ARG A 128 5.05 18.98 -4.22
CA ARG A 128 4.71 19.22 -2.82
C ARG A 128 3.66 18.22 -2.36
N ILE A 129 3.87 17.68 -1.19
CA ILE A 129 2.99 16.68 -0.58
C ILE A 129 2.76 17.09 0.87
N LEU A 130 1.49 17.12 1.28
CA LEU A 130 1.10 17.39 2.66
C LEU A 130 0.48 16.12 3.26
N LEU A 131 1.02 15.66 4.38
CA LEU A 131 0.45 14.60 5.19
C LEU A 131 -0.11 15.18 6.49
N THR A 132 -1.41 15.07 6.70
CA THR A 132 -2.06 15.48 7.95
C THR A 132 -2.30 14.26 8.82
N LEU A 133 -1.64 14.22 9.97
CA LEU A 133 -1.65 13.08 10.87
C LEU A 133 -1.79 13.56 12.33
N ALA A 134 -2.62 12.87 13.11
CA ALA A 134 -2.79 13.16 14.53
C ALA A 134 -1.49 12.96 15.33
N THR A 135 -1.42 13.51 16.52
CA THR A 135 -0.29 13.28 17.46
C THR A 135 -0.24 11.81 17.85
N GLY A 136 0.95 11.23 17.98
CA GLY A 136 1.14 9.83 18.37
C GLY A 136 0.95 8.81 17.26
N THR A 137 0.69 9.22 16.01
CA THR A 137 0.50 8.31 14.87
C THR A 137 1.79 7.79 14.25
N GLY A 138 2.96 8.17 14.80
CA GLY A 138 4.25 7.73 14.29
C GLY A 138 4.73 8.49 13.05
N LYS A 139 4.56 9.81 13.02
CA LYS A 139 5.03 10.68 11.91
C LYS A 139 6.50 10.46 11.57
N THR A 140 7.35 10.29 12.59
CA THR A 140 8.80 10.04 12.43
C THR A 140 9.04 8.72 11.69
N PHE A 141 8.29 7.66 12.02
CA PHE A 141 8.37 6.39 11.32
C PHE A 141 7.98 6.54 9.83
N ILE A 142 6.91 7.27 9.54
CA ILE A 142 6.48 7.53 8.15
C ILE A 142 7.56 8.29 7.40
N ALA A 143 8.09 9.37 7.99
CA ALA A 143 9.16 10.17 7.39
C ALA A 143 10.43 9.35 7.13
N PHE A 144 10.80 8.49 8.10
CA PHE A 144 11.92 7.57 7.95
C PHE A 144 11.71 6.59 6.78
N GLN A 145 10.57 5.93 6.70
CA GLN A 145 10.28 4.97 5.63
C GLN A 145 10.26 5.62 4.24
N ILE A 146 9.74 6.85 4.14
CA ILE A 146 9.79 7.61 2.89
C ILE A 146 11.26 7.89 2.51
N ALA A 147 12.07 8.39 3.46
CA ALA A 147 13.48 8.65 3.25
C ALA A 147 14.25 7.37 2.87
N TRP A 148 13.95 6.24 3.54
CA TRP A 148 14.50 4.92 3.25
C TRP A 148 14.24 4.50 1.80
N LYS A 149 12.98 4.54 1.37
CA LYS A 149 12.60 4.17 0.00
C LYS A 149 13.26 5.08 -1.04
N LEU A 150 13.29 6.39 -0.83
CA LEU A 150 13.95 7.35 -1.72
C LEU A 150 15.45 7.10 -1.82
N PHE A 151 16.11 6.82 -0.68
CA PHE A 151 17.54 6.59 -0.62
C PHE A 151 17.95 5.29 -1.33
N HIS A 152 17.24 4.19 -1.09
CA HIS A 152 17.55 2.89 -1.66
C HIS A 152 17.17 2.77 -3.14
N SER A 153 16.08 3.42 -3.56
CA SER A 153 15.73 3.52 -4.98
C SER A 153 16.63 4.47 -5.80
N ARG A 154 17.49 5.24 -5.11
CA ARG A 154 18.35 6.28 -5.70
C ARG A 154 17.55 7.40 -6.39
N TRP A 155 16.38 7.71 -5.85
CA TRP A 155 15.57 8.81 -6.37
C TRP A 155 16.28 10.15 -6.17
N ASN A 156 16.23 11.01 -7.18
CA ASN A 156 16.75 12.37 -7.10
C ASN A 156 15.93 13.31 -8.01
N LEU A 157 16.12 14.62 -7.86
CA LEU A 157 15.37 15.62 -8.62
C LEU A 157 15.62 15.54 -10.14
N GLY A 158 16.79 15.05 -10.58
CA GLY A 158 17.10 14.81 -11.99
C GLY A 158 16.43 13.56 -12.54
N ARG A 159 15.80 12.74 -11.69
CA ARG A 159 15.14 11.47 -12.04
C ARG A 159 16.04 10.47 -12.76
N GLU A 160 17.34 10.57 -12.53
CA GLU A 160 18.33 9.60 -12.99
C GLU A 160 18.88 8.80 -11.80
N PRO A 161 18.70 7.48 -11.75
CA PRO A 161 19.03 6.65 -10.58
C PRO A 161 20.54 6.40 -10.41
N SER A 162 21.38 7.39 -10.73
CA SER A 162 22.84 7.30 -10.67
C SER A 162 23.40 7.57 -9.28
N ARG A 163 22.73 8.42 -8.49
CA ARG A 163 23.18 8.87 -7.17
C ARG A 163 22.09 8.72 -6.12
N ARG A 164 22.52 8.46 -4.88
CA ARG A 164 21.64 8.53 -3.72
C ARG A 164 21.24 9.98 -3.44
N PRO A 165 19.99 10.26 -3.03
CA PRO A 165 19.56 11.61 -2.73
C PRO A 165 20.26 12.16 -1.48
N ARG A 166 20.36 13.48 -1.39
CA ARG A 166 20.51 14.18 -0.11
C ARG A 166 19.14 14.55 0.39
N ILE A 167 18.83 14.19 1.63
CA ILE A 167 17.53 14.41 2.26
C ILE A 167 17.75 15.38 3.41
N LEU A 168 17.02 16.50 3.40
CA LEU A 168 16.99 17.45 4.51
C LEU A 168 15.76 17.14 5.37
N PHE A 169 15.99 16.77 6.63
CA PHE A 169 14.95 16.60 7.63
C PHE A 169 14.93 17.81 8.57
N LEU A 170 13.78 18.49 8.62
CA LEU A 170 13.55 19.62 9.51
C LEU A 170 12.52 19.25 10.56
N ALA A 171 12.86 19.48 11.83
CA ALA A 171 11.99 19.25 12.96
C ALA A 171 11.89 20.52 13.82
N ASP A 172 10.72 20.76 14.39
CA ASP A 172 10.44 21.93 15.23
C ASP A 172 11.05 21.85 16.65
N ARG A 173 11.47 20.64 17.07
CA ARG A 173 12.06 20.39 18.39
C ARG A 173 13.32 19.55 18.30
N ASN A 174 14.34 19.96 19.05
CA ASN A 174 15.63 19.24 19.13
C ASN A 174 15.51 17.77 19.55
N ILE A 175 14.50 17.42 20.35
CA ILE A 175 14.24 16.04 20.80
C ILE A 175 13.91 15.12 19.62
N LEU A 176 13.21 15.62 18.61
CA LEU A 176 12.87 14.83 17.41
C LEU A 176 14.07 14.67 16.47
N ALA A 177 14.97 15.64 16.41
CA ALA A 177 16.18 15.57 15.60
C ALA A 177 17.18 14.52 16.13
N ASN A 178 17.20 14.28 17.44
CA ASN A 178 18.10 13.31 18.08
C ASN A 178 17.54 11.86 18.08
N GLN A 179 16.29 11.66 17.68
CA GLN A 179 15.64 10.33 17.60
C GLN A 179 15.51 9.81 16.17
N ALA A 180 15.84 10.62 15.18
CA ALA A 180 15.82 10.26 13.76
C ALA A 180 17.20 9.82 13.29
#